data_90de1832af04042b7a0f662fda5368ec
#
_entry.id   90de1832af04042b7a0f662fda5368ec
#
_cell.length_a   1.000
_cell.length_b   1.000
_cell.length_c   1.000
_cell.angle_alpha   90.00
_cell.angle_beta   90.00
_cell.angle_gamma   90.00
#
_symmetry.space_group_name_H-M   'P 1'
#
loop_
_entity.id
_entity.type
_entity.pdbx_description
1 polymer ?
#
loop_
_entity_poly.entity_id
_entity_poly.type
_entity_poly.pdbx_seq_one_letter_code
_entity_poly.pdbx_strand_id
1 'polypeptide(L)'
;REQCFQWGAELREQGLSMEKYPDYGQIFRAALSEVPGGRPVLVIDEFQYMIKGGLNFFDRLTGFAEEGSGGRQVMIVLVTSAAGWVENHLVGKIGSKAARINGFLKVRPFGFLEMRTLFKEYSMEEALRSYAVLGGIPGYWVNFSPKLTAEKNIIRSIVAVESRLHEEMEVFLERELREP
;
A
#
# COMPACT_ATOMS: atom_id res chain seq x y z
N ARG A 1 -16.01 -13.12 0.38
CA ARG A 1 -16.62 -13.67 -0.85
C ARG A 1 -16.75 -12.63 -1.94
N GLU A 2 -17.24 -11.43 -1.63
CA GLU A 2 -17.39 -10.33 -2.58
C GLU A 2 -16.06 -9.95 -3.25
N GLN A 3 -15.00 -9.82 -2.49
CA GLN A 3 -13.68 -9.49 -2.99
C GLN A 3 -13.08 -10.54 -3.93
N CYS A 4 -13.23 -11.85 -3.61
CA CYS A 4 -12.81 -12.90 -4.53
C CYS A 4 -13.61 -12.86 -5.83
N PHE A 5 -14.89 -12.50 -5.76
CA PHE A 5 -15.73 -12.31 -6.93
C PHE A 5 -15.23 -11.15 -7.80
N GLN A 6 -14.93 -10.00 -7.18
CA GLN A 6 -14.41 -8.81 -7.89
C GLN A 6 -13.05 -9.11 -8.55
N TRP A 7 -12.09 -9.63 -7.82
CA TRP A 7 -10.78 -9.99 -8.38
C TRP A 7 -10.88 -11.07 -9.47
N GLY A 8 -11.77 -12.04 -9.29
CA GLY A 8 -12.04 -13.03 -10.32
C GLY A 8 -12.65 -12.42 -11.59
N ALA A 9 -13.47 -11.36 -11.45
CA ALA A 9 -14.02 -10.63 -12.59
C ALA A 9 -12.92 -9.86 -13.33
N GLU A 10 -12.07 -9.13 -12.61
CA GLU A 10 -10.94 -8.40 -13.16
C GLU A 10 -9.97 -9.31 -13.93
N LEU A 11 -9.64 -10.48 -13.38
CA LEU A 11 -8.78 -11.46 -14.06
C LEU A 11 -9.42 -12.00 -15.35
N ARG A 12 -10.75 -12.22 -15.35
CA ARG A 12 -11.47 -12.62 -16.57
C ARG A 12 -11.45 -11.52 -17.64
N GLU A 13 -11.59 -10.25 -17.24
CA GLU A 13 -11.48 -9.10 -18.15
C GLU A 13 -10.09 -9.00 -18.79
N GLN A 14 -9.05 -9.44 -18.06
CA GLN A 14 -7.70 -9.55 -18.59
C GLN A 14 -7.46 -10.81 -19.43
N GLY A 15 -8.50 -11.62 -19.69
CA GLY A 15 -8.44 -12.81 -20.54
C GLY A 15 -8.03 -14.09 -19.81
N LEU A 16 -7.90 -14.06 -18.49
CA LEU A 16 -7.56 -15.26 -17.71
C LEU A 16 -8.79 -16.15 -17.48
N SER A 17 -8.60 -17.45 -17.63
CA SER A 17 -9.65 -18.43 -17.32
C SER A 17 -9.88 -18.50 -15.82
N MET A 18 -11.10 -18.16 -15.36
CA MET A 18 -11.44 -18.10 -13.94
C MET A 18 -12.88 -18.54 -13.71
N GLU A 19 -13.10 -19.29 -12.64
CA GLU A 19 -14.44 -19.65 -12.17
C GLU A 19 -15.24 -18.39 -11.78
N LYS A 20 -16.57 -18.52 -11.78
CA LYS A 20 -17.45 -17.40 -11.40
C LYS A 20 -17.26 -16.99 -9.93
N TYR A 21 -16.97 -17.95 -9.05
CA TYR A 21 -16.77 -17.75 -7.61
C TYR A 21 -15.46 -18.39 -7.16
N PRO A 22 -14.31 -17.82 -7.52
CA PRO A 22 -13.02 -18.39 -7.17
C PRO A 22 -12.70 -18.22 -5.68
N ASP A 23 -11.82 -19.07 -5.17
CA ASP A 23 -11.17 -18.84 -3.90
C ASP A 23 -9.85 -18.04 -4.07
N TYR A 24 -9.26 -17.59 -2.96
CA TYR A 24 -7.99 -16.83 -3.00
C TYR A 24 -6.85 -17.61 -3.66
N GLY A 25 -6.76 -18.93 -3.43
CA GLY A 25 -5.72 -19.75 -4.04
C GLY A 25 -5.85 -19.83 -5.56
N GLN A 26 -7.06 -19.95 -6.08
CA GLN A 26 -7.35 -19.93 -7.52
C GLN A 26 -6.96 -18.56 -8.12
N ILE A 27 -7.32 -17.45 -7.44
CA ILE A 27 -6.97 -16.08 -7.85
C ILE A 27 -5.46 -15.91 -7.91
N PHE A 28 -4.73 -16.30 -6.86
CA PHE A 28 -3.27 -16.14 -6.80
C PHE A 28 -2.57 -16.97 -7.88
N ARG A 29 -3.02 -18.20 -8.12
CA ARG A 29 -2.47 -19.06 -9.19
C ARG A 29 -2.72 -18.44 -10.57
N ALA A 30 -3.91 -17.96 -10.83
CA ALA A 30 -4.25 -17.34 -12.10
C ALA A 30 -3.47 -16.04 -12.34
N ALA A 31 -3.42 -15.16 -11.33
CA ALA A 31 -2.66 -13.91 -11.43
C ALA A 31 -1.15 -14.12 -11.71
N LEU A 32 -0.59 -15.25 -11.27
CA LEU A 32 0.83 -15.56 -11.47
C LEU A 32 1.10 -16.51 -12.64
N SER A 33 0.07 -17.04 -13.32
CA SER A 33 0.24 -17.98 -14.44
C SER A 33 0.95 -17.32 -15.62
N GLU A 34 0.64 -16.07 -15.89
CA GLU A 34 1.18 -15.28 -17.00
C GLU A 34 2.51 -14.60 -16.67
N VAL A 35 3.00 -14.70 -15.42
CA VAL A 35 4.29 -14.08 -15.06
C VAL A 35 5.43 -14.88 -15.67
N PRO A 36 6.18 -14.35 -16.66
CA PRO A 36 7.21 -15.07 -17.35
C PRO A 36 8.44 -15.26 -16.46
N GLY A 37 9.00 -16.47 -16.47
CA GLY A 37 10.31 -16.80 -15.89
C GLY A 37 10.55 -16.38 -14.43
N GLY A 38 11.64 -16.82 -13.85
CA GLY A 38 12.12 -16.32 -12.56
C GLY A 38 11.25 -16.65 -11.36
N ARG A 39 11.41 -15.87 -10.29
CA ARG A 39 10.66 -15.94 -9.04
C ARG A 39 9.51 -14.91 -9.04
N PRO A 40 8.25 -15.33 -9.11
CA PRO A 40 7.13 -14.38 -9.12
C PRO A 40 6.99 -13.68 -7.77
N VAL A 41 6.51 -12.42 -7.81
CA VAL A 41 6.22 -11.62 -6.62
C VAL A 41 4.72 -11.31 -6.61
N LEU A 42 4.04 -11.69 -5.54
CA LEU A 42 2.65 -11.33 -5.27
C LEU A 42 2.63 -10.21 -4.24
N VAL A 43 2.15 -9.03 -4.62
CA VAL A 43 1.97 -7.89 -3.71
C VAL A 43 0.48 -7.74 -3.41
N ILE A 44 0.14 -7.70 -2.13
CA ILE A 44 -1.23 -7.50 -1.65
C ILE A 44 -1.24 -6.25 -0.80
N ASP A 45 -1.84 -5.19 -1.35
CA ASP A 45 -1.95 -3.90 -0.66
C ASP A 45 -3.19 -3.88 0.25
N GLU A 46 -3.10 -3.12 1.35
CA GLU A 46 -4.12 -2.95 2.38
C GLU A 46 -4.69 -4.29 2.89
N PHE A 47 -3.79 -5.27 3.08
CA PHE A 47 -4.15 -6.66 3.42
C PHE A 47 -4.96 -6.79 4.71
N GLN A 48 -4.94 -5.79 5.61
CA GLN A 48 -5.72 -5.81 6.85
C GLN A 48 -7.24 -5.93 6.60
N TYR A 49 -7.73 -5.42 5.48
CA TYR A 49 -9.13 -5.57 5.11
C TYR A 49 -9.52 -7.03 4.80
N MET A 50 -8.54 -7.83 4.32
CA MET A 50 -8.76 -9.27 4.08
C MET A 50 -8.96 -10.04 5.39
N ILE A 51 -8.33 -9.59 6.47
CA ILE A 51 -8.35 -10.25 7.77
C ILE A 51 -9.61 -9.91 8.55
N LYS A 52 -10.19 -8.71 8.33
CA LYS A 52 -11.48 -8.32 8.94
C LYS A 52 -12.59 -9.33 8.59
N GLY A 53 -12.53 -9.99 7.42
CA GLY A 53 -13.48 -11.00 6.95
C GLY A 53 -13.27 -12.43 7.47
N GLY A 54 -12.22 -12.67 8.27
CA GLY A 54 -11.90 -14.00 8.84
C GLY A 54 -10.50 -14.50 8.49
N LEU A 55 -10.06 -15.55 9.20
CA LEU A 55 -8.69 -16.08 9.07
C LEU A 55 -8.42 -16.89 7.78
N ASN A 56 -9.46 -17.21 7.01
CA ASN A 56 -9.34 -18.01 5.78
C ASN A 56 -8.37 -17.42 4.75
N PHE A 57 -8.20 -16.08 4.76
CA PHE A 57 -7.23 -15.42 3.89
C PHE A 57 -5.80 -15.89 4.18
N PHE A 58 -5.37 -15.85 5.45
CA PHE A 58 -4.01 -16.29 5.83
C PHE A 58 -3.81 -17.79 5.62
N ASP A 59 -4.82 -18.62 5.83
CA ASP A 59 -4.73 -20.07 5.57
C ASP A 59 -4.49 -20.34 4.08
N ARG A 60 -5.24 -19.66 3.22
CA ARG A 60 -5.07 -19.77 1.76
C ARG A 60 -3.74 -19.18 1.29
N LEU A 61 -3.33 -18.06 1.86
CA LEU A 61 -2.06 -17.43 1.52
C LEU A 61 -0.85 -18.30 1.91
N THR A 62 -0.85 -18.86 3.13
CA THR A 62 0.24 -19.72 3.59
C THR A 62 0.28 -21.03 2.81
N GLY A 63 -0.87 -21.64 2.53
CA GLY A 63 -0.94 -22.83 1.65
C GLY A 63 -0.39 -22.52 0.26
N PHE A 64 -0.79 -21.40 -0.34
CA PHE A 64 -0.28 -20.98 -1.63
C PHE A 64 1.24 -20.70 -1.61
N ALA A 65 1.75 -20.10 -0.52
CA ALA A 65 3.19 -19.85 -0.37
C ALA A 65 4.01 -21.15 -0.32
N GLU A 66 3.44 -22.22 0.26
CA GLU A 66 4.08 -23.54 0.33
C GLU A 66 4.02 -24.28 -1.01
N GLU A 67 2.88 -24.25 -1.68
CA GLU A 67 2.67 -24.91 -2.98
C GLU A 67 3.47 -24.21 -4.10
N GLY A 68 3.62 -22.90 -3.98
CA GLY A 68 4.20 -22.07 -5.04
C GLY A 68 3.28 -21.89 -6.25
N SER A 69 3.81 -21.35 -7.31
CA SER A 69 3.11 -21.19 -8.60
C SER A 69 3.84 -21.95 -9.69
N GLY A 70 3.22 -23.05 -10.17
CA GLY A 70 3.84 -23.88 -11.22
C GLY A 70 5.18 -24.47 -10.81
N GLY A 71 5.37 -24.88 -9.55
CA GLY A 71 6.63 -25.38 -9.00
C GLY A 71 7.70 -24.30 -8.69
N ARG A 72 7.36 -23.00 -8.89
CA ARG A 72 8.25 -21.87 -8.58
C ARG A 72 7.94 -21.33 -7.18
N GLN A 73 9.01 -20.99 -6.44
CA GLN A 73 8.86 -20.26 -5.19
C GLN A 73 8.31 -18.85 -5.44
N VAL A 74 7.31 -18.46 -4.68
CA VAL A 74 6.68 -17.13 -4.76
C VAL A 74 7.18 -16.25 -3.62
N MET A 75 7.53 -15.00 -3.91
CA MET A 75 7.71 -13.97 -2.89
C MET A 75 6.36 -13.29 -2.64
N ILE A 76 5.91 -13.26 -1.41
CA ILE A 76 4.65 -12.58 -1.04
C ILE A 76 4.99 -11.35 -0.21
N VAL A 77 4.46 -10.20 -0.63
CA VAL A 77 4.61 -8.91 0.04
C VAL A 77 3.24 -8.42 0.47
N LEU A 78 3.03 -8.30 1.77
CA LEU A 78 1.81 -7.74 2.34
C LEU A 78 2.07 -6.30 2.72
N VAL A 79 1.29 -5.37 2.16
CA VAL A 79 1.41 -3.94 2.40
C VAL A 79 0.20 -3.45 3.20
N THR A 80 0.41 -2.51 4.10
CA THR A 80 -0.66 -1.93 4.92
C THR A 80 -0.31 -0.54 5.40
N SER A 81 -1.28 0.34 5.47
CA SER A 81 -1.20 1.64 6.15
C SER A 81 -1.37 1.52 7.68
N ALA A 82 -1.95 0.41 8.17
CA ALA A 82 -2.25 0.18 9.58
C ALA A 82 -1.05 -0.37 10.38
N ALA A 83 0.10 0.34 10.37
CA ALA A 83 1.34 -0.12 11.02
C ALA A 83 1.16 -0.44 12.50
N GLY A 84 0.44 0.39 13.25
CA GLY A 84 0.16 0.16 14.68
C GLY A 84 -0.66 -1.12 14.93
N TRP A 85 -1.59 -1.43 14.04
CA TRP A 85 -2.34 -2.68 14.13
C TRP A 85 -1.45 -3.91 13.88
N VAL A 86 -0.55 -3.82 12.90
CA VAL A 86 0.43 -4.90 12.62
C VAL A 86 1.32 -5.14 13.85
N GLU A 87 1.87 -4.08 14.42
CA GLU A 87 2.78 -4.16 15.56
C GLU A 87 2.10 -4.78 16.80
N ASN A 88 0.84 -4.43 17.07
CA ASN A 88 0.17 -4.79 18.32
C ASN A 88 -0.74 -6.02 18.20
N HIS A 89 -1.26 -6.34 17.03
CA HIS A 89 -2.34 -7.32 16.91
C HIS A 89 -2.10 -8.44 15.89
N LEU A 90 -1.30 -8.20 14.82
CA LEU A 90 -1.17 -9.17 13.74
C LEU A 90 -0.70 -10.53 14.23
N VAL A 91 0.41 -10.58 14.97
CA VAL A 91 1.02 -11.83 15.44
C VAL A 91 0.05 -12.63 16.32
N GLY A 92 -0.63 -11.97 17.25
CA GLY A 92 -1.64 -12.62 18.10
C GLY A 92 -2.82 -13.16 17.30
N LYS A 93 -3.23 -12.44 16.24
CA LYS A 93 -4.39 -12.82 15.43
C LYS A 93 -4.12 -13.98 14.49
N ILE A 94 -2.93 -14.05 13.90
CA ILE A 94 -2.55 -15.14 12.97
C ILE A 94 -1.90 -16.35 13.69
N GLY A 95 -1.54 -16.19 14.97
CA GLY A 95 -1.02 -17.28 15.81
C GLY A 95 0.23 -17.93 15.25
N SER A 96 0.27 -19.26 15.17
CA SER A 96 1.42 -20.03 14.68
C SER A 96 1.84 -19.68 13.25
N LYS A 97 0.97 -19.11 12.44
CA LYS A 97 1.28 -18.68 11.06
C LYS A 97 2.26 -17.51 11.03
N ALA A 98 2.42 -16.78 12.14
CA ALA A 98 3.43 -15.73 12.27
C ALA A 98 4.85 -16.22 11.96
N ALA A 99 5.15 -17.50 12.24
CA ALA A 99 6.43 -18.12 11.91
C ALA A 99 6.73 -18.21 10.41
N ARG A 100 5.72 -18.00 9.56
CA ARG A 100 5.86 -17.97 8.10
C ARG A 100 6.27 -16.59 7.57
N ILE A 101 6.19 -15.55 8.38
CA ILE A 101 6.61 -14.19 8.02
C ILE A 101 8.14 -14.13 8.16
N ASN A 102 8.83 -13.91 7.04
CA ASN A 102 10.28 -13.87 7.00
C ASN A 102 10.87 -12.51 7.42
N GLY A 103 10.08 -11.44 7.38
CA GLY A 103 10.53 -10.12 7.77
C GLY A 103 9.42 -9.08 7.80
N PHE A 104 9.70 -8.00 8.52
CA PHE A 104 8.87 -6.81 8.59
C PHE A 104 9.70 -5.61 8.13
N LEU A 105 9.14 -4.81 7.24
CA LEU A 105 9.74 -3.56 6.80
C LEU A 105 8.80 -2.41 7.15
N LYS A 106 9.22 -1.56 8.08
CA LYS A 106 8.51 -0.34 8.42
C LYS A 106 9.06 0.82 7.59
N VAL A 107 8.27 1.25 6.60
CA VAL A 107 8.59 2.44 5.81
C VAL A 107 8.28 3.67 6.65
N ARG A 108 9.28 4.53 6.85
CA ARG A 108 9.14 5.78 7.61
C ARG A 108 9.18 6.98 6.66
N PRO A 109 8.52 8.08 7.02
CA PRO A 109 8.73 9.34 6.31
C PRO A 109 10.21 9.70 6.30
N PHE A 110 10.67 10.33 5.24
CA PHE A 110 12.04 10.84 5.15
C PHE A 110 12.29 11.97 6.14
N GLY A 111 13.50 12.00 6.70
CA GLY A 111 13.98 13.15 7.47
C GLY A 111 14.24 14.36 6.57
N PHE A 112 14.37 15.55 7.17
CA PHE A 112 14.60 16.79 6.43
C PHE A 112 15.81 16.71 5.47
N LEU A 113 16.93 16.17 5.93
CA LEU A 113 18.13 16.05 5.11
C LEU A 113 17.96 15.10 3.93
N GLU A 114 17.22 14.01 4.12
CA GLU A 114 16.88 13.07 3.04
C GLU A 114 15.98 13.75 2.00
N MET A 115 14.94 14.49 2.45
CA MET A 115 14.09 15.28 1.56
C MET A 115 14.90 16.32 0.77
N ARG A 116 15.90 16.97 1.39
CA ARG A 116 16.81 17.89 0.71
C ARG A 116 17.62 17.24 -0.41
N THR A 117 17.96 15.96 -0.31
CA THR A 117 18.67 15.26 -1.39
C THR A 117 17.78 14.96 -2.58
N LEU A 118 16.48 14.78 -2.35
CA LEU A 118 15.47 14.51 -3.39
C LEU A 118 15.02 15.81 -4.10
N PHE A 119 14.88 16.89 -3.35
CA PHE A 119 14.36 18.19 -3.84
C PHE A 119 15.44 19.28 -3.72
N LYS A 120 16.48 19.15 -4.54
CA LYS A 120 17.69 20.01 -4.50
C LYS A 120 17.45 21.43 -4.98
N GLU A 121 16.39 21.67 -5.75
CA GLU A 121 16.06 22.95 -6.36
C GLU A 121 15.57 23.99 -5.35
N TYR A 122 15.14 23.58 -4.17
CA TYR A 122 14.70 24.48 -3.12
C TYR A 122 15.89 25.12 -2.42
N SER A 123 15.81 26.42 -2.08
CA SER A 123 16.71 27.01 -1.10
C SER A 123 16.57 26.31 0.27
N MET A 124 17.56 26.45 1.13
CA MET A 124 17.50 25.84 2.47
C MET A 124 16.28 26.33 3.27
N GLU A 125 16.01 27.63 3.18
CA GLU A 125 14.89 28.25 3.89
C GLU A 125 13.54 27.76 3.37
N GLU A 126 13.35 27.76 2.06
CA GLU A 126 12.10 27.28 1.44
C GLU A 126 11.90 25.78 1.64
N ALA A 127 12.97 24.99 1.62
CA ALA A 127 12.90 23.57 1.93
C ALA A 127 12.47 23.32 3.38
N LEU A 128 13.02 24.09 4.34
CA LEU A 128 12.66 23.97 5.75
C LEU A 128 11.19 24.35 5.99
N ARG A 129 10.73 25.45 5.38
CA ARG A 129 9.34 25.88 5.46
C ARG A 129 8.39 24.84 4.84
N SER A 130 8.76 24.33 3.67
CA SER A 130 7.98 23.27 3.01
C SER A 130 7.94 21.98 3.84
N TYR A 131 9.07 21.59 4.44
CA TYR A 131 9.15 20.42 5.30
C TYR A 131 8.29 20.54 6.56
N ALA A 132 8.24 21.74 7.15
CA ALA A 132 7.40 22.00 8.32
C ALA A 132 5.89 21.77 8.04
N VAL A 133 5.46 21.91 6.78
CA VAL A 133 4.06 21.75 6.37
C VAL A 133 3.81 20.35 5.80
N LEU A 134 4.67 19.88 4.90
CA LEU A 134 4.44 18.61 4.15
C LEU A 134 5.05 17.38 4.83
N GLY A 135 5.95 17.58 5.78
CA GLY A 135 6.72 16.48 6.38
C GLY A 135 7.61 15.76 5.37
N GLY A 136 7.90 14.50 5.64
CA GLY A 136 8.83 13.66 4.88
C GLY A 136 8.17 12.71 3.88
N ILE A 137 7.00 13.04 3.34
CA ILE A 137 6.31 12.23 2.32
C ILE A 137 6.57 12.83 0.93
N PRO A 138 7.39 12.19 0.08
CA PRO A 138 7.77 12.75 -1.23
C PRO A 138 6.58 13.05 -2.14
N GLY A 139 5.52 12.24 -2.05
CA GLY A 139 4.30 12.43 -2.83
C GLY A 139 3.59 13.76 -2.60
N TYR A 140 3.79 14.40 -1.44
CA TYR A 140 3.24 15.73 -1.19
C TYR A 140 4.10 16.82 -1.80
N TRP A 141 5.42 16.67 -1.80
CA TRP A 141 6.36 17.65 -2.30
C TRP A 141 6.30 17.87 -3.81
N VAL A 142 5.91 16.85 -4.59
CA VAL A 142 5.75 16.99 -6.04
C VAL A 142 4.65 17.99 -6.42
N ASN A 143 3.76 18.33 -5.49
CA ASN A 143 2.73 19.36 -5.70
C ASN A 143 3.24 20.79 -5.51
N PHE A 144 4.43 20.94 -4.90
CA PHE A 144 5.07 22.23 -4.69
C PHE A 144 6.04 22.53 -5.83
N SER A 145 6.18 23.81 -6.19
CA SER A 145 7.13 24.27 -7.21
C SER A 145 8.33 24.95 -6.56
N PRO A 146 9.57 24.56 -6.89
CA PRO A 146 10.76 25.22 -6.36
C PRO A 146 10.94 26.67 -6.86
N LYS A 147 10.15 27.07 -7.88
CA LYS A 147 10.12 28.45 -8.40
C LYS A 147 9.22 29.39 -7.59
N LEU A 148 8.48 28.86 -6.63
CA LEU A 148 7.58 29.61 -5.78
C LEU A 148 8.07 29.56 -4.33
N THR A 149 7.72 30.57 -3.54
CA THR A 149 7.93 30.52 -2.09
C THR A 149 7.06 29.43 -1.46
N ALA A 150 7.44 28.93 -0.29
CA ALA A 150 6.64 27.95 0.46
C ALA A 150 5.20 28.47 0.69
N GLU A 151 5.05 29.74 1.04
CA GLU A 151 3.75 30.38 1.25
C GLU A 151 2.86 30.30 0.00
N LYS A 152 3.40 30.69 -1.17
CA LYS A 152 2.64 30.60 -2.44
C LYS A 152 2.29 29.16 -2.79
N ASN A 153 3.19 28.22 -2.53
CA ASN A 153 2.92 26.80 -2.71
C ASN A 153 1.80 26.29 -1.80
N ILE A 154 1.81 26.69 -0.52
CA ILE A 154 0.77 26.33 0.46
C ILE A 154 -0.59 26.82 -0.01
N ILE A 155 -0.68 28.12 -0.38
CA ILE A 155 -1.94 28.70 -0.86
C ILE A 155 -2.47 27.91 -2.09
N ARG A 156 -1.58 27.65 -3.05
CA ARG A 156 -1.97 27.00 -4.32
C ARG A 156 -2.33 25.52 -4.16
N SER A 157 -1.59 24.80 -3.33
CA SER A 157 -1.64 23.33 -3.33
C SER A 157 -2.34 22.73 -2.11
N ILE A 158 -2.63 23.55 -1.08
CA ILE A 158 -3.29 23.07 0.14
C ILE A 158 -4.57 23.89 0.42
N VAL A 159 -4.50 25.22 0.35
CA VAL A 159 -5.63 26.09 0.70
C VAL A 159 -6.67 26.18 -0.41
N ALA A 160 -6.24 26.15 -1.67
CA ALA A 160 -7.16 26.19 -2.82
C ALA A 160 -8.04 24.94 -2.82
N VAL A 161 -9.37 25.15 -2.80
CA VAL A 161 -10.38 24.08 -2.66
C VAL A 161 -10.29 23.02 -3.77
N GLU A 162 -9.89 23.41 -4.97
CA GLU A 162 -9.74 22.48 -6.11
C GLU A 162 -8.34 21.84 -6.19
N SER A 163 -7.52 21.99 -5.14
CA SER A 163 -6.18 21.40 -5.16
C SER A 163 -6.19 19.95 -4.69
N ARG A 164 -5.34 19.15 -5.31
CA ARG A 164 -5.24 17.72 -5.00
C ARG A 164 -4.96 17.45 -3.51
N LEU A 165 -4.07 18.23 -2.87
CA LEU A 165 -3.76 18.03 -1.46
C LEU A 165 -4.92 18.44 -0.55
N HIS A 166 -5.74 19.41 -0.95
CA HIS A 166 -6.96 19.77 -0.23
C HIS A 166 -7.96 18.61 -0.25
N GLU A 167 -8.24 18.06 -1.44
CA GLU A 167 -9.14 16.92 -1.60
C GLU A 167 -8.65 15.68 -0.85
N GLU A 168 -7.35 15.36 -0.94
CA GLU A 168 -6.76 14.22 -0.19
C GLU A 168 -6.91 14.42 1.32
N MET A 169 -6.74 15.64 1.83
CA MET A 169 -6.88 15.97 3.24
C MET A 169 -8.33 15.85 3.71
N GLU A 170 -9.30 16.31 2.93
CA GLU A 170 -10.73 16.15 3.24
C GLU A 170 -11.13 14.68 3.32
N VAL A 171 -10.74 13.88 2.32
CA VAL A 171 -10.99 12.43 2.30
C VAL A 171 -10.35 11.73 3.50
N PHE A 172 -9.12 12.13 3.87
CA PHE A 172 -8.43 11.58 5.04
C PHE A 172 -9.17 11.91 6.33
N LEU A 173 -9.53 13.18 6.54
CA LEU A 173 -10.28 13.63 7.72
C LEU A 173 -11.64 12.96 7.84
N GLU A 174 -12.38 12.82 6.74
CA GLU A 174 -13.64 12.10 6.72
C GLU A 174 -13.49 10.64 7.15
N ARG A 175 -12.42 9.99 6.72
CA ARG A 175 -12.13 8.60 7.08
C ARG A 175 -11.78 8.46 8.56
N GLU A 176 -10.87 9.29 9.06
CA GLU A 176 -10.45 9.29 10.47
C GLU A 176 -11.59 9.66 11.44
N LEU A 177 -12.49 10.57 11.04
CA LEU A 177 -13.62 10.97 11.88
C LEU A 177 -14.80 9.97 11.86
N ARG A 178 -14.84 9.06 10.86
CA ARG A 178 -15.88 8.03 10.74
C ARG A 178 -15.50 6.68 11.35
N GLU A 179 -14.25 6.45 11.64
CA GLU A 179 -13.81 5.23 12.34
C GLU A 179 -13.80 5.50 13.87
N PRO A 180 -14.74 4.90 14.64
CA PRO A 180 -14.71 4.96 16.11
C PRO A 180 -13.60 4.04 16.66
#